data_378d89fc2a82c3258e3dd2a47f58cb07
#
_entry.id   378d89fc2a82c3258e3dd2a47f58cb07
#
_cell.length_a   1.000
_cell.length_b   1.000
_cell.length_c   1.000
_cell.angle_alpha   90.00
_cell.angle_beta   90.00
_cell.angle_gamma   90.00
#
_symmetry.space_group_name_H-M   'P 1'
#
loop_
_entity.id
_entity.type
_entity.pdbx_description
1 polymer ?
#
loop_
_entity_poly.entity_id
_entity_poly.type
_entity_poly.pdbx_seq_one_letter_code
_entity_poly.pdbx_strand_id
1 'polypeptide(L)'
;MPFSLVWTDTFKRTAKKFLKKHRDLADTFSLVLHKLENDPHDPELRLHALSGKHLGKHAVSLTYSYRIVLRLVLTDTGIFLLDVGTHDEVYR
;
A
#
# COMPACT_ATOMS: atom_id res chain seq x y z
N MET A 1 4.97 -18.45 -3.86
CA MET A 1 3.64 -18.15 -4.46
C MET A 1 3.42 -16.65 -4.42
N PRO A 2 3.11 -16.04 -5.55
CA PRO A 2 2.81 -14.59 -5.52
C PRO A 2 1.53 -14.31 -4.77
N PHE A 3 1.45 -13.13 -4.20
CA PHE A 3 0.24 -12.63 -3.56
C PHE A 3 -0.65 -11.95 -4.58
N SER A 4 -1.95 -11.94 -4.33
CA SER A 4 -2.92 -11.28 -5.21
C SER A 4 -3.27 -9.91 -4.67
N LEU A 5 -3.07 -8.88 -5.47
CA LEU A 5 -3.45 -7.52 -5.07
C LEU A 5 -4.90 -7.27 -5.46
N VAL A 6 -5.67 -6.78 -4.51
CA VAL A 6 -7.06 -6.36 -4.75
C VAL A 6 -7.13 -4.85 -4.54
N TRP A 7 -7.48 -4.13 -5.59
CA TRP A 7 -7.63 -2.69 -5.53
C TRP A 7 -9.05 -2.37 -5.06
N THR A 8 -9.18 -1.88 -3.84
CA THR A 8 -10.48 -1.40 -3.37
C THR A 8 -10.89 -0.14 -4.14
N ASP A 9 -12.17 0.18 -4.13
CA ASP A 9 -12.65 1.39 -4.82
C ASP A 9 -11.98 2.64 -4.28
N THR A 10 -11.78 2.71 -2.97
CA THR A 10 -11.07 3.83 -2.35
C THR A 10 -9.64 3.93 -2.88
N PHE A 11 -8.94 2.80 -2.95
CA PHE A 11 -7.56 2.81 -3.44
C PHE A 11 -7.48 3.24 -4.90
N LYS A 12 -8.41 2.76 -5.74
CA LYS A 12 -8.45 3.17 -7.15
C LYS A 12 -8.53 4.69 -7.27
N ARG A 13 -9.37 5.31 -6.44
CA ARG A 13 -9.54 6.76 -6.44
C ARG A 13 -8.33 7.48 -5.91
N THR A 14 -7.79 7.05 -4.77
CA THR A 14 -6.65 7.73 -4.15
C THR A 14 -5.38 7.53 -4.96
N ALA A 15 -5.19 6.35 -5.56
CA ALA A 15 -4.04 6.08 -6.41
C ALA A 15 -4.07 6.93 -7.68
N LYS A 16 -5.24 7.06 -8.31
CA LYS A 16 -5.39 7.90 -9.49
C LYS A 16 -5.03 9.36 -9.18
N LYS A 17 -5.56 9.86 -8.07
CA LYS A 17 -5.27 11.22 -7.62
C LYS A 17 -3.79 11.40 -7.30
N PHE A 18 -3.21 10.43 -6.61
CA PHE A 18 -1.80 10.46 -6.24
C PHE A 18 -0.89 10.49 -7.47
N LEU A 19 -1.11 9.60 -8.43
CA LEU A 19 -0.29 9.49 -9.62
C LEU A 19 -0.44 10.70 -10.54
N LYS A 20 -1.62 11.30 -10.58
CA LYS A 20 -1.86 12.53 -11.33
C LYS A 20 -1.04 13.69 -10.76
N LYS A 21 -0.90 13.74 -9.44
CA LYS A 21 -0.17 14.77 -8.74
C LYS A 21 1.35 14.49 -8.70
N HIS A 22 1.73 13.22 -8.75
CA HIS A 22 3.12 12.77 -8.59
C HIS A 22 3.52 11.85 -9.75
N ARG A 23 3.55 12.39 -10.95
CA ARG A 23 3.88 11.60 -12.16
C ARG A 23 5.29 11.03 -12.13
N ASP A 24 6.19 11.74 -11.47
CA ASP A 24 7.57 11.30 -11.28
C ASP A 24 7.69 10.05 -10.41
N LEU A 25 6.64 9.70 -9.67
CA LEU A 25 6.62 8.53 -8.80
C LEU A 25 5.88 7.32 -9.40
N ALA A 26 5.44 7.41 -10.65
CA ALA A 26 4.70 6.31 -11.27
C ALA A 26 5.51 5.01 -11.31
N ASP A 27 6.79 5.08 -11.67
CA ASP A 27 7.63 3.90 -11.72
C ASP A 27 7.88 3.31 -10.34
N THR A 28 8.11 4.17 -9.35
CA THR A 28 8.28 3.75 -7.95
C THR A 28 7.02 3.08 -7.44
N PHE A 29 5.86 3.64 -7.75
CA PHE A 29 4.57 3.09 -7.37
C PHE A 29 4.40 1.67 -7.93
N SER A 30 4.64 1.50 -9.22
CA SER A 30 4.58 0.19 -9.86
C SER A 30 5.55 -0.81 -9.25
N LEU A 31 6.77 -0.37 -8.97
CA LEU A 31 7.79 -1.23 -8.37
C LEU A 31 7.36 -1.72 -6.98
N VAL A 32 6.81 -0.82 -6.17
CA VAL A 32 6.36 -1.19 -4.81
C VAL A 32 5.22 -2.19 -4.88
N LEU A 33 4.25 -1.98 -5.78
CA LEU A 33 3.15 -2.95 -5.96
C LEU A 33 3.69 -4.30 -6.40
N HIS A 34 4.68 -4.31 -7.29
CA HIS A 34 5.30 -5.54 -7.76
C HIS A 34 6.00 -6.29 -6.63
N LYS A 35 6.71 -5.56 -5.77
CA LYS A 35 7.35 -6.15 -4.59
C LYS A 35 6.33 -6.73 -3.62
N LEU A 36 5.20 -6.04 -3.44
CA LEU A 36 4.11 -6.57 -2.60
C LEU A 36 3.57 -7.89 -3.14
N GLU A 37 3.41 -8.02 -4.45
CA GLU A 37 2.96 -9.26 -5.06
C GLU A 37 3.94 -10.40 -4.81
N ASN A 38 5.22 -10.12 -4.85
CA ASN A 38 6.25 -11.14 -4.66
C ASN A 38 6.42 -11.51 -3.18
N ASP A 39 6.51 -10.51 -2.31
CA ASP A 39 6.74 -10.73 -0.88
C ASP A 39 6.43 -9.46 -0.08
N PRO A 40 5.29 -9.39 0.61
CA PRO A 40 4.97 -8.20 1.41
C PRO A 40 5.93 -8.00 2.57
N HIS A 41 6.72 -9.01 2.93
CA HIS A 41 7.71 -8.91 3.99
C HIS A 41 9.10 -8.51 3.50
N ASP A 42 9.24 -8.14 2.21
CA ASP A 42 10.50 -7.60 1.69
C ASP A 42 10.93 -6.44 2.58
N PRO A 43 12.17 -6.47 3.13
CA PRO A 43 12.63 -5.43 4.06
C PRO A 43 12.56 -4.00 3.51
N GLU A 44 12.68 -3.84 2.19
CA GLU A 44 12.61 -2.52 1.57
C GLU A 44 11.22 -1.89 1.68
N LEU A 45 10.18 -2.71 1.84
CA LEU A 45 8.80 -2.22 1.97
C LEU A 45 8.51 -1.67 3.37
N ARG A 46 9.25 -2.11 4.38
CA ARG A 46 9.04 -1.70 5.78
C ARG A 46 7.62 -1.94 6.25
N LEU A 47 7.10 -3.13 5.95
CA LEU A 47 5.76 -3.51 6.38
C LEU A 47 5.64 -3.43 7.90
N HIS A 48 4.58 -2.77 8.38
CA HIS A 48 4.33 -2.70 9.82
C HIS A 48 2.84 -2.65 10.08
N ALA A 49 2.43 -3.22 11.22
CA ALA A 49 1.04 -3.23 11.64
C ALA A 49 0.68 -1.86 12.22
N LEU A 50 -0.57 -1.47 12.01
CA LEU A 50 -1.10 -0.22 12.52
C LEU A 50 -1.90 -0.48 13.79
N SER A 51 -2.09 0.56 14.60
CA SER A 51 -2.80 0.46 15.87
C SER A 51 -3.94 1.48 15.93
N GLY A 52 -4.64 1.52 17.07
CA GLY A 52 -5.74 2.44 17.28
C GLY A 52 -6.89 2.15 16.31
N LYS A 53 -7.44 3.18 15.72
CA LYS A 53 -8.56 3.03 14.78
C LYS A 53 -8.20 2.31 13.50
N HIS A 54 -6.91 2.10 13.25
CA HIS A 54 -6.44 1.37 12.06
C HIS A 54 -5.99 -0.05 12.40
N LEU A 55 -6.36 -0.54 13.58
CA LEU A 55 -6.01 -1.90 13.99
C LEU A 55 -6.49 -2.92 12.96
N GLY A 56 -5.62 -3.87 12.64
CA GLY A 56 -5.90 -4.89 11.61
C GLY A 56 -5.40 -4.52 10.23
N LYS A 57 -4.94 -3.29 10.06
CA LYS A 57 -4.33 -2.85 8.81
C LYS A 57 -2.81 -2.80 8.93
N HIS A 58 -2.15 -2.75 7.78
CA HIS A 58 -0.69 -2.61 7.69
C HIS A 58 -0.38 -1.45 6.76
N ALA A 59 0.85 -0.98 6.82
CA ALA A 59 1.34 0.02 5.89
C ALA A 59 2.71 -0.38 5.37
N VAL A 60 3.01 0.02 4.14
CA VAL A 60 4.34 -0.09 3.55
C VAL A 60 4.79 1.29 3.08
N SER A 61 6.10 1.48 3.02
CA SER A 61 6.67 2.73 2.51
C SER A 61 6.63 2.72 0.99
N LEU A 62 6.10 3.79 0.40
CA LEU A 62 6.20 4.02 -1.04
C LEU A 62 7.49 4.81 -1.31
N THR A 63 7.63 5.93 -0.59
CA THR A 63 8.88 6.68 -0.46
C THR A 63 8.99 7.11 0.99
N TYR A 64 9.98 7.93 1.31
CA TYR A 64 10.10 8.47 2.65
C TYR A 64 8.84 9.23 3.09
N SER A 65 8.19 9.94 2.15
CA SER A 65 7.06 10.81 2.45
C SER A 65 5.69 10.16 2.27
N TYR A 66 5.61 9.05 1.55
CA TYR A 66 4.32 8.48 1.17
C TYR A 66 4.21 7.02 1.59
N ARG A 67 2.98 6.61 1.92
CA ARG A 67 2.66 5.27 2.42
C ARG A 67 1.52 4.66 1.63
N ILE A 68 1.51 3.33 1.54
CA ILE A 68 0.35 2.57 1.08
C ILE A 68 -0.19 1.81 2.27
N VAL A 69 -1.48 1.97 2.55
CA VAL A 69 -2.17 1.23 3.61
C VAL A 69 -2.87 0.04 2.96
N LEU A 70 -2.74 -1.12 3.59
CA LEU A 70 -3.25 -2.37 3.05
C LEU A 70 -3.77 -3.28 4.15
N ARG A 71 -4.47 -4.33 3.75
CA ARG A 71 -4.93 -5.39 4.67
C ARG A 71 -4.48 -6.73 4.10
N LEU A 72 -3.81 -7.53 4.92
CA LEU A 72 -3.39 -8.86 4.55
C LEU A 72 -4.49 -9.86 4.87
N VAL A 73 -4.82 -10.71 3.90
CA VAL A 73 -5.78 -11.80 4.10
C VAL A 73 -4.97 -13.10 4.13
N LEU A 74 -4.79 -13.63 5.33
CA LEU A 74 -3.86 -14.74 5.56
C LEU A 74 -4.29 -16.06 4.93
N THR A 75 -5.58 -16.25 4.70
CA THR A 75 -6.10 -17.53 4.25
C THR A 75 -5.96 -17.77 2.75
N ASP A 76 -5.84 -16.70 1.94
CA ASP A 76 -5.80 -16.84 0.49
C ASP A 76 -4.69 -16.01 -0.17
N THR A 77 -3.73 -15.57 0.61
CA THR A 77 -2.61 -14.74 0.13
C THR A 77 -3.07 -13.46 -0.58
N GLY A 78 -4.23 -12.94 -0.19
CA GLY A 78 -4.76 -11.69 -0.73
C GLY A 78 -4.21 -10.48 -0.02
N ILE A 79 -3.98 -9.42 -0.79
CA ILE A 79 -3.59 -8.12 -0.24
C ILE A 79 -4.59 -7.09 -0.74
N PHE A 80 -5.37 -6.54 0.19
CA PHE A 80 -6.35 -5.50 -0.14
C PHE A 80 -5.66 -4.15 0.00
N LEU A 81 -5.55 -3.42 -1.13
CA LEU A 81 -4.96 -2.08 -1.13
C LEU A 81 -6.04 -1.09 -0.75
N LEU A 82 -5.79 -0.32 0.30
CA LEU A 82 -6.83 0.51 0.91
C LEU A 82 -6.66 2.00 0.64
N ASP A 83 -5.42 2.51 0.72
CA ASP A 83 -5.19 3.94 0.58
C ASP A 83 -3.74 4.22 0.23
N VAL A 84 -3.48 5.40 -0.35
CA VAL A 84 -2.12 5.88 -0.61
C VAL A 84 -2.10 7.40 -0.41
N GLY A 85 -1.03 7.88 0.21
CA GLY A 85 -0.87 9.31 0.47
C GLY A 85 0.23 9.56 1.48
N THR A 86 0.27 10.76 2.01
CA THR A 86 1.18 11.12 3.09
C THR A 86 0.77 10.41 4.38
N HIS A 87 1.68 10.38 5.35
CA HIS A 87 1.40 9.84 6.68
C HIS A 87 0.09 10.43 7.25
N ASP A 88 -0.06 11.73 7.20
CA ASP A 88 -1.24 12.37 7.78
C ASP A 88 -2.52 12.06 6.99
N GLU A 89 -2.41 11.96 5.67
CA GLU A 89 -3.57 11.66 4.83
C GLU A 89 -4.12 10.25 5.08
N VAL A 90 -3.23 9.26 5.18
CA VAL A 90 -3.67 7.86 5.29
C VAL A 90 -4.04 7.45 6.70
N TYR A 91 -3.58 8.18 7.72
CA TYR A 91 -3.83 7.84 9.12
C TYR A 91 -4.91 8.70 9.78
N ARG A 92 -5.70 9.38 9.02
CA ARG A 92 -6.84 10.15 9.55
C ARG A 92 -7.87 9.28 10.24
#